data_b879a697a35c121db24a8d9384e84839
#
_entry.id   b879a697a35c121db24a8d9384e84839
#
_cell.length_a   1.000
_cell.length_b   1.000
_cell.length_c   1.000
_cell.angle_alpha   90.00
_cell.angle_beta   90.00
_cell.angle_gamma   90.00
#
_symmetry.space_group_name_H-M   'P 1'
#
loop_
_entity.id
_entity.type
_entity.pdbx_description
1 polymer ?
#
loop_
_entity_poly.entity_id
_entity_poly.type
_entity_poly.pdbx_seq_one_letter_code
_entity_poly.pdbx_strand_id
1 'polypeptide(L)'
;MVDTVRGCVLLLDGTPDRRRGVLPNPTAHAVAGAHPRRFLAADAVDVVQLPAVEGPQSALAYLQHAAAVPGPLLVWVTGRLMVPARRGGELHLALSGSTPAAVRYTGLPWAWLLRTLQAHAGPLLLMADLEADAAAWPHVVSGAGSGELAQGVPLFGVINPVPPAPAREAGPYTRALIEALQTGDPHAGPVLDVPTIHRRALLAAGAGPDTVPLQWGTPGPVLANVAAAARPHPQPEPWAPAEPAPPQQPASLRQPEPEPEPAPVLPPDPGPAPAAVPAPVPAQDDLLPGILAAAHAGRHNEAAAMAAAGEQQALRHYGPDSPEAGLWVEVRADLARMAGDHSRAAELWMTAAAARFGRSGPVDGEALAALKRAHYCWQHSGDQAHRLAPALLALWERVPGGEGAAGHIRAHLQGAEENAPPTVAR
;
A
#
# COMPACT_ATOMS: atom_id res chain seq x y z
N MET A 1 -26.34 -4.69 17.13
CA MET A 1 -25.52 -4.32 15.96
C MET A 1 -24.58 -5.48 15.72
N VAL A 2 -24.63 -6.13 14.57
CA VAL A 2 -23.64 -7.13 14.21
C VAL A 2 -22.40 -6.34 13.77
N ASP A 3 -21.29 -6.48 14.49
CA ASP A 3 -20.04 -5.84 14.10
C ASP A 3 -19.61 -6.42 12.75
N THR A 4 -19.62 -5.58 11.71
CA THR A 4 -19.18 -5.97 10.36
C THR A 4 -17.67 -6.11 10.36
N VAL A 5 -17.18 -7.33 10.15
CA VAL A 5 -15.74 -7.61 10.07
C VAL A 5 -15.22 -7.05 8.75
N ARG A 6 -14.33 -6.04 8.85
CA ARG A 6 -13.68 -5.44 7.69
C ARG A 6 -12.27 -6.00 7.54
N GLY A 7 -11.90 -6.42 6.32
CA GLY A 7 -10.57 -6.96 6.04
C GLY A 7 -9.94 -6.34 4.80
N CYS A 8 -8.66 -6.65 4.58
CA CYS A 8 -7.89 -6.13 3.45
C CYS A 8 -7.14 -7.25 2.72
N VAL A 9 -7.14 -7.18 1.39
CA VAL A 9 -6.26 -7.96 0.52
C VAL A 9 -5.31 -7.02 -0.18
N LEU A 10 -4.01 -7.19 0.06
CA LEU A 10 -2.95 -6.42 -0.59
C LEU A 10 -2.18 -7.31 -1.57
N LEU A 11 -2.20 -6.95 -2.85
CA LEU A 11 -1.44 -7.64 -3.90
C LEU A 11 -0.23 -6.81 -4.27
N LEU A 12 0.98 -7.33 -4.03
CA LEU A 12 2.25 -6.66 -4.29
C LEU A 12 3.02 -7.39 -5.38
N ASP A 13 3.22 -6.71 -6.51
CA ASP A 13 4.02 -7.22 -7.63
C ASP A 13 5.46 -6.68 -7.55
N GLY A 14 6.37 -7.57 -7.21
CA GLY A 14 7.81 -7.35 -7.13
C GLY A 14 8.55 -7.64 -8.44
N THR A 15 8.06 -7.16 -9.57
CA THR A 15 8.73 -7.36 -10.86
C THR A 15 9.78 -6.27 -11.10
N PRO A 16 11.07 -6.64 -11.23
CA PRO A 16 12.10 -5.70 -11.63
C PRO A 16 11.94 -5.34 -13.11
N ASP A 17 12.19 -4.08 -13.44
CA ASP A 17 12.30 -3.59 -14.80
C ASP A 17 11.09 -3.84 -15.73
N ARG A 18 10.24 -2.84 -15.83
CA ARG A 18 9.24 -2.73 -16.91
C ARG A 18 9.79 -1.91 -18.06
N ARG A 19 10.66 -2.50 -18.86
CA ARG A 19 10.97 -1.92 -20.18
C ARG A 19 9.69 -1.89 -21.01
N ARG A 20 9.50 -0.85 -21.84
CA ARG A 20 8.38 -0.78 -22.75
C ARG A 20 8.33 -2.08 -23.58
N GLY A 21 7.24 -2.83 -23.48
CA GLY A 21 7.03 -4.11 -24.21
C GLY A 21 7.25 -5.38 -23.38
N VAL A 22 7.64 -5.33 -22.11
CA VAL A 22 7.64 -6.50 -21.23
C VAL A 22 6.21 -6.77 -20.76
N LEU A 23 5.78 -8.01 -20.87
CA LEU A 23 4.48 -8.47 -20.40
C LEU A 23 4.38 -8.27 -18.88
N PRO A 24 3.20 -7.89 -18.35
CA PRO A 24 2.98 -7.84 -16.91
C PRO A 24 3.26 -9.22 -16.31
N ASN A 25 3.66 -9.24 -15.03
CA ASN A 25 3.88 -10.49 -14.30
C ASN A 25 2.62 -11.37 -14.38
N PRO A 26 2.67 -12.51 -15.05
CA PRO A 26 1.48 -13.33 -15.27
C PRO A 26 0.92 -13.90 -13.97
N THR A 27 1.77 -14.14 -12.96
CA THR A 27 1.36 -14.61 -11.63
C THR A 27 0.58 -13.52 -10.89
N ALA A 28 1.08 -12.28 -10.87
CA ALA A 28 0.36 -11.14 -10.28
C ALA A 28 -0.99 -10.91 -10.99
N HIS A 29 -1.01 -11.01 -12.31
CA HIS A 29 -2.23 -10.84 -13.10
C HIS A 29 -3.27 -11.94 -12.80
N ALA A 30 -2.84 -13.19 -12.68
CA ALA A 30 -3.72 -14.31 -12.33
C ALA A 30 -4.36 -14.13 -10.94
N VAL A 31 -3.58 -13.70 -9.94
CA VAL A 31 -4.09 -13.43 -8.59
C VAL A 31 -5.12 -12.29 -8.62
N ALA A 32 -4.82 -11.21 -9.32
CA ALA A 32 -5.73 -10.08 -9.45
C ALA A 32 -7.05 -10.47 -10.14
N GLY A 33 -6.98 -11.29 -11.19
CA GLY A 33 -8.13 -11.81 -11.94
C GLY A 33 -8.98 -12.83 -11.19
N ALA A 34 -8.43 -13.46 -10.16
CA ALA A 34 -9.13 -14.51 -9.39
C ALA A 34 -10.17 -13.99 -8.38
N HIS A 35 -10.47 -12.68 -8.37
CA HIS A 35 -11.39 -12.02 -7.43
C HIS A 35 -11.00 -12.24 -5.96
N PRO A 36 -9.83 -11.79 -5.55
CA PRO A 36 -9.21 -12.12 -4.26
C PRO A 36 -10.04 -11.71 -3.03
N ARG A 37 -10.98 -10.75 -3.17
CA ARG A 37 -11.92 -10.40 -2.10
C ARG A 37 -12.76 -11.59 -1.60
N ARG A 38 -13.00 -12.59 -2.46
CA ARG A 38 -13.77 -13.78 -2.10
C ARG A 38 -12.97 -14.76 -1.24
N PHE A 39 -11.66 -14.59 -1.17
CA PHE A 39 -10.78 -15.48 -0.44
C PHE A 39 -10.62 -15.06 1.03
N LEU A 40 -11.09 -13.86 1.40
CA LEU A 40 -10.92 -13.35 2.75
C LEU A 40 -12.15 -13.60 3.62
N ALA A 41 -11.93 -14.07 4.85
CA ALA A 41 -12.99 -14.34 5.82
C ALA A 41 -13.42 -13.03 6.51
N ALA A 42 -14.06 -12.13 5.75
CA ALA A 42 -14.55 -10.84 6.21
C ALA A 42 -15.84 -10.46 5.46
N ASP A 43 -16.71 -9.65 6.09
CA ASP A 43 -17.97 -9.20 5.51
C ASP A 43 -17.75 -8.09 4.47
N ALA A 44 -16.76 -7.22 4.70
CA ALA A 44 -16.34 -6.16 3.80
C ALA A 44 -14.84 -6.27 3.53
N VAL A 45 -14.46 -6.29 2.25
CA VAL A 45 -13.05 -6.51 1.85
C VAL A 45 -12.58 -5.41 0.92
N ASP A 46 -11.55 -4.71 1.36
CA ASP A 46 -10.81 -3.77 0.52
C ASP A 46 -9.70 -4.53 -0.23
N VAL A 47 -9.58 -4.29 -1.54
CA VAL A 47 -8.53 -4.90 -2.36
C VAL A 47 -7.63 -3.82 -2.91
N VAL A 48 -6.37 -3.85 -2.51
CA VAL A 48 -5.32 -2.94 -2.95
C VAL A 48 -4.36 -3.69 -3.86
N GLN A 49 -4.19 -3.21 -5.07
CA GLN A 49 -3.25 -3.80 -6.03
C GLN A 49 -2.10 -2.82 -6.30
N LEU A 50 -0.88 -3.31 -6.16
CA LEU A 50 0.34 -2.55 -6.38
C LEU A 50 1.14 -3.13 -7.55
N PRO A 51 0.71 -2.85 -8.80
CA PRO A 51 1.27 -3.55 -9.97
C PRO A 51 2.65 -3.05 -10.40
N ALA A 52 3.08 -1.88 -9.96
CA ALA A 52 4.36 -1.27 -10.37
C ALA A 52 4.76 -0.17 -9.40
N VAL A 53 5.19 -0.57 -8.22
CA VAL A 53 5.62 0.39 -7.21
C VAL A 53 6.99 0.94 -7.58
N GLU A 54 7.13 2.25 -7.68
CA GLU A 54 8.36 2.93 -8.11
C GLU A 54 9.41 3.04 -7.00
N GLY A 55 9.11 2.64 -5.76
CA GLY A 55 10.08 2.69 -4.69
C GLY A 55 9.62 2.07 -3.38
N PRO A 56 10.57 1.74 -2.48
CA PRO A 56 10.28 1.03 -1.24
C PRO A 56 9.41 1.84 -0.27
N GLN A 57 9.51 3.15 -0.26
CA GLN A 57 8.71 4.01 0.62
C GLN A 57 7.22 3.95 0.26
N SER A 58 6.90 4.00 -1.03
CA SER A 58 5.51 3.85 -1.48
C SER A 58 4.95 2.48 -1.13
N ALA A 59 5.74 1.41 -1.34
CA ALA A 59 5.33 0.06 -0.96
C ALA A 59 5.06 -0.06 0.55
N LEU A 60 5.94 0.54 1.37
CA LEU A 60 5.79 0.54 2.83
C LEU A 60 4.55 1.31 3.28
N ALA A 61 4.26 2.45 2.69
CA ALA A 61 3.07 3.24 3.03
C ALA A 61 1.78 2.42 2.82
N TYR A 62 1.68 1.71 1.70
CA TYR A 62 0.54 0.82 1.46
C TYR A 62 0.48 -0.37 2.42
N LEU A 63 1.63 -0.97 2.74
CA LEU A 63 1.72 -2.06 3.72
C LEU A 63 1.30 -1.58 5.12
N GLN A 64 1.74 -0.41 5.54
CA GLN A 64 1.36 0.21 6.83
C GLN A 64 -0.14 0.48 6.88
N HIS A 65 -0.70 1.03 5.80
CA HIS A 65 -2.13 1.28 5.72
C HIS A 65 -2.93 -0.04 5.80
N ALA A 66 -2.53 -1.06 5.06
CA ALA A 66 -3.17 -2.37 5.12
C ALA A 66 -3.04 -3.02 6.52
N ALA A 67 -1.87 -2.91 7.16
CA ALA A 67 -1.62 -3.44 8.50
C ALA A 67 -2.42 -2.71 9.61
N ALA A 68 -2.87 -1.47 9.36
CA ALA A 68 -3.70 -0.71 10.29
C ALA A 68 -5.18 -1.15 10.30
N VAL A 69 -5.64 -1.92 9.31
CA VAL A 69 -7.00 -2.48 9.28
C VAL A 69 -7.14 -3.52 10.40
N PRO A 70 -8.15 -3.43 11.28
CA PRO A 70 -8.23 -4.30 12.45
C PRO A 70 -8.65 -5.75 12.16
N GLY A 71 -9.23 -6.01 10.98
CA GLY A 71 -9.73 -7.34 10.60
C GLY A 71 -8.69 -8.20 9.86
N PRO A 72 -9.12 -9.28 9.19
CA PRO A 72 -8.21 -10.18 8.48
C PRO A 72 -7.43 -9.47 7.38
N LEU A 73 -6.12 -9.74 7.33
CA LEU A 73 -5.21 -9.22 6.30
C LEU A 73 -4.57 -10.36 5.51
N LEU A 74 -4.82 -10.36 4.20
CA LEU A 74 -4.12 -11.22 3.24
C LEU A 74 -3.18 -10.37 2.42
N VAL A 75 -1.87 -10.60 2.54
CA VAL A 75 -0.87 -10.01 1.67
C VAL A 75 -0.38 -11.07 0.69
N TRP A 76 -0.47 -10.80 -0.60
CA TRP A 76 0.01 -11.71 -1.63
C TRP A 76 1.13 -11.05 -2.41
N VAL A 77 2.32 -11.63 -2.31
CA VAL A 77 3.55 -11.10 -2.93
C VAL A 77 3.97 -12.02 -4.05
N THR A 78 4.20 -11.43 -5.22
CA THR A 78 4.76 -12.13 -6.39
C THR A 78 5.96 -11.36 -6.91
N GLY A 79 6.79 -11.99 -7.71
CA GLY A 79 7.93 -11.31 -8.35
C GLY A 79 9.27 -11.87 -7.94
N ARG A 80 10.29 -11.01 -7.80
CA ARG A 80 11.68 -11.44 -7.67
C ARG A 80 12.35 -10.96 -6.39
N LEU A 81 13.02 -11.89 -5.71
CA LEU A 81 13.96 -11.58 -4.64
C LEU A 81 15.36 -11.35 -5.21
N MET A 82 16.02 -10.31 -4.75
CA MET A 82 17.34 -9.89 -5.16
C MET A 82 18.21 -9.53 -3.96
N VAL A 83 19.52 -9.63 -4.13
CA VAL A 83 20.53 -9.14 -3.17
C VAL A 83 21.38 -8.07 -3.86
N PRO A 84 21.74 -6.97 -3.18
CA PRO A 84 22.63 -5.95 -3.73
C PRO A 84 23.98 -6.54 -4.16
N ALA A 85 24.43 -6.18 -5.37
CA ALA A 85 25.67 -6.70 -5.94
C ALA A 85 26.95 -6.35 -5.18
N ARG A 86 26.91 -5.31 -4.31
CA ARG A 86 28.06 -4.86 -3.52
C ARG A 86 27.76 -4.96 -2.03
N ARG A 87 28.73 -5.46 -1.24
CA ARG A 87 28.74 -5.55 0.24
C ARG A 87 27.86 -6.63 0.85
N GLY A 88 27.45 -7.70 0.12
CA GLY A 88 26.56 -8.71 0.67
C GLY A 88 25.32 -8.05 1.26
N GLY A 89 24.24 -8.68 1.42
CA GLY A 89 23.18 -7.91 1.98
C GLY A 89 21.90 -8.68 2.23
N GLU A 90 20.96 -7.96 2.78
CA GLU A 90 19.60 -8.40 3.02
C GLU A 90 18.88 -8.70 1.71
N LEU A 91 17.96 -9.65 1.77
CA LEU A 91 17.03 -9.91 0.68
C LEU A 91 16.11 -8.69 0.46
N HIS A 92 15.91 -8.35 -0.79
CA HIS A 92 14.98 -7.30 -1.22
C HIS A 92 13.97 -7.89 -2.20
N LEU A 93 12.71 -7.55 -2.03
CA LEU A 93 11.73 -7.71 -3.10
C LEU A 93 12.03 -6.64 -4.16
N ALA A 94 12.28 -7.06 -5.38
CA ALA A 94 12.48 -6.13 -6.47
C ALA A 94 11.21 -5.31 -6.71
N LEU A 95 11.37 -4.03 -7.01
CA LEU A 95 10.29 -3.14 -7.44
C LEU A 95 10.64 -2.59 -8.82
N SER A 96 9.76 -1.77 -9.38
CA SER A 96 9.98 -1.15 -10.70
C SER A 96 11.34 -0.44 -10.76
N GLY A 97 12.14 -0.73 -11.78
CA GLY A 97 13.48 -0.17 -11.92
C GLY A 97 14.58 -0.83 -11.08
N SER A 98 14.28 -1.90 -10.33
CA SER A 98 15.31 -2.63 -9.58
C SER A 98 16.26 -3.37 -10.51
N THR A 99 17.55 -3.19 -10.26
CA THR A 99 18.65 -3.95 -10.87
C THR A 99 19.59 -4.44 -9.77
N PRO A 100 20.46 -5.43 -10.00
CA PRO A 100 21.42 -5.87 -8.98
C PRO A 100 22.28 -4.75 -8.39
N ALA A 101 22.56 -3.70 -9.16
CA ALA A 101 23.31 -2.52 -8.70
C ALA A 101 22.45 -1.52 -7.91
N ALA A 102 21.15 -1.42 -8.21
CA ALA A 102 20.25 -0.41 -7.67
C ALA A 102 19.26 -0.95 -6.61
N VAL A 103 19.08 -2.26 -6.49
CA VAL A 103 18.05 -2.88 -5.64
C VAL A 103 18.11 -2.44 -4.18
N ARG A 104 19.28 -2.10 -3.68
CA ARG A 104 19.45 -1.52 -2.33
C ARG A 104 18.62 -0.24 -2.13
N TYR A 105 18.38 0.53 -3.18
CA TYR A 105 17.68 1.81 -3.14
C TYR A 105 16.28 1.75 -3.75
N THR A 106 16.06 0.81 -4.67
CA THR A 106 14.83 0.71 -5.45
C THR A 106 13.97 -0.48 -5.03
N GLY A 107 14.55 -1.51 -4.39
CA GLY A 107 13.83 -2.67 -3.88
C GLY A 107 13.33 -2.45 -2.46
N LEU A 108 12.30 -3.20 -2.09
CA LEU A 108 11.78 -3.24 -0.73
C LEU A 108 12.57 -4.27 0.09
N PRO A 109 13.31 -3.87 1.16
CA PRO A 109 13.95 -4.83 2.04
C PRO A 109 12.94 -5.82 2.61
N TRP A 110 13.21 -7.10 2.48
CA TRP A 110 12.31 -8.16 2.93
C TRP A 110 12.00 -8.05 4.42
N ALA A 111 13.02 -7.74 5.22
CA ALA A 111 12.87 -7.53 6.66
C ALA A 111 11.93 -6.34 7.00
N TRP A 112 11.86 -5.31 6.16
CA TRP A 112 10.94 -4.18 6.39
C TRP A 112 9.51 -4.57 6.12
N LEU A 113 9.25 -5.34 5.04
CA LEU A 113 7.93 -5.90 4.77
C LEU A 113 7.44 -6.73 5.97
N LEU A 114 8.26 -7.67 6.45
CA LEU A 114 7.89 -8.52 7.58
C LEU A 114 7.63 -7.71 8.86
N ARG A 115 8.51 -6.77 9.19
CA ARG A 115 8.35 -5.91 10.37
C ARG A 115 7.07 -5.07 10.32
N THR A 116 6.72 -4.57 9.15
CA THR A 116 5.47 -3.83 8.96
C THR A 116 4.27 -4.74 9.21
N LEU A 117 4.30 -5.97 8.71
CA LEU A 117 3.22 -6.93 8.91
C LEU A 117 3.11 -7.44 10.34
N GLN A 118 4.22 -7.53 11.09
CA GLN A 118 4.21 -7.88 12.52
C GLN A 118 3.43 -6.88 13.38
N ALA A 119 3.28 -5.63 12.93
CA ALA A 119 2.49 -4.62 13.64
C ALA A 119 0.97 -4.83 13.49
N HIS A 120 0.51 -5.71 12.60
CA HIS A 120 -0.90 -6.01 12.41
C HIS A 120 -1.45 -6.81 13.59
N ALA A 121 -2.56 -6.32 14.17
CA ALA A 121 -3.15 -6.92 15.37
C ALA A 121 -4.18 -8.03 15.09
N GLY A 122 -4.68 -8.12 13.84
CA GLY A 122 -5.69 -9.08 13.42
C GLY A 122 -5.11 -10.38 12.84
N PRO A 123 -5.98 -11.27 12.33
CA PRO A 123 -5.56 -12.45 11.59
C PRO A 123 -4.77 -12.05 10.33
N LEU A 124 -3.57 -12.60 10.18
CA LEU A 124 -2.62 -12.26 9.10
C LEU A 124 -2.21 -13.51 8.32
N LEU A 125 -2.10 -13.34 7.01
CA LEU A 125 -1.50 -14.33 6.13
C LEU A 125 -0.68 -13.64 5.04
N LEU A 126 0.61 -13.97 4.96
CA LEU A 126 1.49 -13.61 3.85
C LEU A 126 1.62 -14.79 2.90
N MET A 127 1.11 -14.62 1.67
CA MET A 127 1.26 -15.59 0.58
C MET A 127 2.36 -15.13 -0.36
N ALA A 128 3.25 -16.04 -0.77
CA ALA A 128 4.37 -15.72 -1.64
C ALA A 128 4.48 -16.71 -2.81
N ASP A 129 4.59 -16.20 -4.02
CA ASP A 129 5.06 -16.96 -5.20
C ASP A 129 6.16 -16.14 -5.87
N LEU A 130 7.40 -16.47 -5.51
CA LEU A 130 8.56 -15.65 -5.76
C LEU A 130 9.61 -16.40 -6.58
N GLU A 131 10.40 -15.64 -7.31
CA GLU A 131 11.64 -16.09 -7.93
C GLU A 131 12.82 -15.49 -7.15
N ALA A 132 13.93 -16.20 -7.04
CA ALA A 132 15.17 -15.67 -6.49
C ALA A 132 16.27 -15.68 -7.56
N ASP A 133 16.98 -14.55 -7.72
CA ASP A 133 18.13 -14.50 -8.60
C ASP A 133 19.30 -15.33 -8.05
N ALA A 134 20.32 -15.57 -8.85
CA ALA A 134 21.45 -16.40 -8.48
C ALA A 134 22.19 -15.90 -7.22
N ALA A 135 22.17 -14.58 -6.96
CA ALA A 135 22.79 -14.00 -5.76
C ALA A 135 21.90 -14.15 -4.53
N ALA A 136 20.58 -14.09 -4.69
CA ALA A 136 19.61 -14.26 -3.61
C ALA A 136 19.38 -15.72 -3.22
N TRP A 137 19.56 -16.66 -4.16
CA TRP A 137 19.25 -18.07 -3.97
C TRP A 137 19.91 -18.71 -2.75
N PRO A 138 21.23 -18.53 -2.48
CA PRO A 138 21.87 -19.06 -1.27
C PRO A 138 21.22 -18.55 0.03
N HIS A 139 20.79 -17.29 0.06
CA HIS A 139 20.11 -16.69 1.23
C HIS A 139 18.73 -17.31 1.43
N VAL A 140 18.01 -17.61 0.34
CA VAL A 140 16.72 -18.30 0.39
C VAL A 140 16.86 -19.70 0.95
N VAL A 141 17.79 -20.49 0.42
CA VAL A 141 18.01 -21.87 0.85
C VAL A 141 18.45 -21.93 2.32
N SER A 142 19.35 -21.04 2.75
CA SER A 142 19.78 -20.94 4.14
C SER A 142 18.66 -20.50 5.08
N GLY A 143 17.93 -19.47 4.69
CA GLY A 143 16.85 -18.88 5.52
C GLY A 143 15.58 -19.74 5.59
N ALA A 144 15.36 -20.62 4.60
CA ALA A 144 14.20 -21.50 4.57
C ALA A 144 14.20 -22.53 5.71
N GLY A 145 15.37 -22.98 6.16
CA GLY A 145 15.50 -23.93 7.28
C GLY A 145 15.42 -23.28 8.66
N SER A 146 15.74 -21.99 8.78
CA SER A 146 15.87 -21.27 10.07
C SER A 146 14.65 -20.43 10.44
N GLY A 147 13.67 -20.25 9.53
CA GLY A 147 12.53 -19.35 9.75
C GLY A 147 12.85 -17.86 9.60
N GLU A 148 14.08 -17.52 9.22
CA GLU A 148 14.52 -16.13 8.99
C GLU A 148 13.71 -15.42 7.91
N LEU A 149 13.17 -16.19 6.95
CA LEU A 149 12.33 -15.65 5.89
C LEU A 149 10.95 -15.21 6.38
N ALA A 150 10.49 -15.72 7.53
CA ALA A 150 9.17 -15.40 8.08
C ALA A 150 9.23 -14.44 9.27
N GLN A 151 10.26 -14.50 10.09
CA GLN A 151 10.43 -13.66 11.30
C GLN A 151 9.16 -13.55 12.17
N GLY A 152 8.40 -14.66 12.30
CA GLY A 152 7.17 -14.71 13.09
C GLY A 152 5.89 -14.32 12.34
N VAL A 153 5.97 -13.85 11.09
CA VAL A 153 4.80 -13.64 10.23
C VAL A 153 4.33 -14.98 9.66
N PRO A 154 3.03 -15.30 9.67
CA PRO A 154 2.50 -16.47 8.98
C PRO A 154 2.75 -16.36 7.46
N LEU A 155 3.74 -17.12 6.97
CA LEU A 155 4.22 -17.09 5.60
C LEU A 155 4.03 -18.45 4.94
N PHE A 156 3.31 -18.46 3.81
CA PHE A 156 3.06 -19.64 3.00
C PHE A 156 3.32 -19.36 1.53
N GLY A 157 3.81 -20.33 0.80
CA GLY A 157 4.08 -20.15 -0.62
C GLY A 157 5.27 -20.93 -1.13
N VAL A 158 5.88 -20.41 -2.19
CA VAL A 158 7.06 -21.00 -2.83
C VAL A 158 8.05 -19.94 -3.27
N ILE A 159 9.33 -20.31 -3.25
CA ILE A 159 10.38 -19.55 -3.92
C ILE A 159 11.08 -20.50 -4.91
N ASN A 160 11.19 -20.07 -6.15
CA ASN A 160 11.87 -20.80 -7.21
C ASN A 160 13.12 -20.03 -7.67
N PRO A 161 14.13 -20.69 -8.23
CA PRO A 161 15.19 -19.98 -8.96
C PRO A 161 14.58 -19.29 -10.20
N VAL A 162 15.16 -18.16 -10.58
CA VAL A 162 14.73 -17.43 -11.78
C VAL A 162 14.84 -18.35 -13.00
N PRO A 163 13.75 -18.56 -13.76
CA PRO A 163 13.79 -19.38 -14.95
C PRO A 163 14.65 -18.72 -16.06
N PRO A 164 15.26 -19.51 -16.95
CA PRO A 164 16.10 -18.99 -18.04
C PRO A 164 15.32 -18.14 -19.05
N ALA A 165 14.02 -18.30 -19.15
CA ALA A 165 13.15 -17.51 -20.00
C ALA A 165 12.00 -16.90 -19.17
N PRO A 166 11.54 -15.68 -19.49
CA PRO A 166 10.44 -15.06 -18.77
C PRO A 166 9.17 -15.91 -18.90
N ALA A 167 8.49 -16.09 -17.77
CA ALA A 167 7.23 -16.83 -17.71
C ALA A 167 6.16 -16.12 -18.54
N ARG A 168 5.41 -16.88 -19.34
CA ARG A 168 4.25 -16.41 -20.11
C ARG A 168 2.93 -16.69 -19.41
N GLU A 169 2.95 -17.60 -18.46
CA GLU A 169 1.80 -18.04 -17.67
C GLU A 169 2.11 -17.89 -16.18
N ALA A 170 1.04 -17.84 -15.39
CA ALA A 170 1.16 -17.83 -13.93
C ALA A 170 1.88 -19.07 -13.41
N GLY A 171 2.63 -18.92 -12.35
CA GLY A 171 3.32 -20.01 -11.69
C GLY A 171 2.38 -21.19 -11.38
N PRO A 172 2.85 -22.44 -11.50
CA PRO A 172 1.99 -23.63 -11.28
C PRO A 172 1.42 -23.66 -9.86
N TYR A 173 2.19 -23.21 -8.87
CA TYR A 173 1.72 -23.12 -7.48
C TYR A 173 0.56 -22.14 -7.34
N THR A 174 0.70 -20.90 -7.84
CA THR A 174 -0.38 -19.91 -7.78
C THR A 174 -1.64 -20.37 -8.51
N ARG A 175 -1.50 -21.02 -9.68
CA ARG A 175 -2.67 -21.57 -10.39
C ARG A 175 -3.41 -22.63 -9.55
N ALA A 176 -2.67 -23.58 -9.00
CA ALA A 176 -3.24 -24.63 -8.15
C ALA A 176 -3.87 -24.07 -6.86
N LEU A 177 -3.23 -23.05 -6.27
CA LEU A 177 -3.75 -22.38 -5.08
C LEU A 177 -5.04 -21.62 -5.37
N ILE A 178 -5.11 -20.86 -6.46
CA ILE A 178 -6.32 -20.16 -6.90
C ILE A 178 -7.45 -21.17 -7.12
N GLU A 179 -7.21 -22.27 -7.81
CA GLU A 179 -8.18 -23.33 -8.03
C GLU A 179 -8.69 -23.92 -6.70
N ALA A 180 -7.77 -24.20 -5.76
CA ALA A 180 -8.13 -24.71 -4.44
C ALA A 180 -8.98 -23.70 -3.63
N LEU A 181 -8.66 -22.41 -3.71
CA LEU A 181 -9.42 -21.34 -3.04
C LEU A 181 -10.80 -21.11 -3.68
N GLN A 182 -10.90 -21.22 -5.01
CA GLN A 182 -12.17 -21.10 -5.73
C GLN A 182 -13.10 -22.31 -5.53
N THR A 183 -12.52 -23.49 -5.40
CA THR A 183 -13.26 -24.73 -5.14
C THR A 183 -13.71 -24.83 -3.68
N GLY A 184 -12.84 -24.38 -2.76
CA GLY A 184 -13.04 -24.54 -1.32
C GLY A 184 -12.90 -26.01 -0.87
N ASP A 185 -13.36 -26.28 0.35
CA ASP A 185 -13.43 -27.61 0.94
C ASP A 185 -14.86 -27.87 1.44
N PRO A 186 -15.61 -28.82 0.82
CA PRO A 186 -16.96 -29.11 1.23
C PRO A 186 -17.07 -29.77 2.62
N HIS A 187 -15.98 -30.28 3.17
CA HIS A 187 -15.94 -30.92 4.50
C HIS A 187 -15.42 -29.95 5.59
N ALA A 188 -14.84 -28.83 5.24
CA ALA A 188 -14.37 -27.83 6.18
C ALA A 188 -15.51 -26.86 6.59
N GLY A 189 -15.27 -26.14 7.70
CA GLY A 189 -16.12 -25.04 8.16
C GLY A 189 -16.08 -23.80 7.26
N PRO A 190 -16.53 -22.65 7.76
CA PRO A 190 -16.56 -21.39 6.98
C PRO A 190 -15.17 -20.82 6.67
N VAL A 191 -14.14 -21.30 7.33
CA VAL A 191 -12.75 -20.87 7.17
C VAL A 191 -11.91 -22.06 6.72
N LEU A 192 -11.02 -21.81 5.73
CA LEU A 192 -10.09 -22.82 5.22
C LEU A 192 -8.85 -22.93 6.11
N ASP A 193 -8.37 -24.16 6.31
CA ASP A 193 -7.08 -24.42 6.93
C ASP A 193 -5.95 -24.16 5.94
N VAL A 194 -5.18 -23.07 6.18
CA VAL A 194 -4.13 -22.61 5.28
C VAL A 194 -3.06 -23.68 5.01
N PRO A 195 -2.51 -24.38 6.04
CA PRO A 195 -1.55 -25.46 5.82
C PRO A 195 -2.08 -26.56 4.88
N THR A 196 -3.33 -26.91 5.02
CA THR A 196 -3.96 -27.96 4.18
C THR A 196 -4.11 -27.49 2.73
N ILE A 197 -4.60 -26.27 2.51
CA ILE A 197 -4.75 -25.70 1.17
C ILE A 197 -3.38 -25.51 0.51
N HIS A 198 -2.39 -25.00 1.24
CA HIS A 198 -1.03 -24.85 0.77
C HIS A 198 -0.41 -26.19 0.31
N ARG A 199 -0.50 -27.22 1.14
CA ARG A 199 0.00 -28.57 0.81
C ARG A 199 -0.71 -29.16 -0.42
N ARG A 200 -2.02 -28.97 -0.54
CA ARG A 200 -2.79 -29.39 -1.72
C ARG A 200 -2.30 -28.67 -2.98
N ALA A 201 -2.06 -27.36 -2.89
CA ALA A 201 -1.52 -26.58 -4.00
C ALA A 201 -0.11 -27.02 -4.40
N LEU A 202 0.78 -27.30 -3.44
CA LEU A 202 2.13 -27.83 -3.72
C LEU A 202 2.09 -29.16 -4.45
N LEU A 203 1.23 -30.08 -4.01
CA LEU A 203 1.08 -31.39 -4.67
C LEU A 203 0.53 -31.24 -6.10
N ALA A 204 -0.48 -30.41 -6.29
CA ALA A 204 -1.06 -30.17 -7.62
C ALA A 204 -0.12 -29.43 -8.56
N ALA A 205 0.74 -28.54 -8.02
CA ALA A 205 1.75 -27.82 -8.79
C ALA A 205 2.89 -28.71 -9.29
N GLY A 206 3.08 -29.90 -8.72
CA GLY A 206 4.21 -30.76 -9.03
C GLY A 206 5.56 -30.07 -8.72
N ALA A 207 5.68 -29.48 -7.53
CA ALA A 207 6.87 -28.72 -7.11
C ALA A 207 8.16 -29.49 -7.40
N GLY A 208 9.06 -28.87 -8.16
CA GLY A 208 10.35 -29.44 -8.54
C GLY A 208 11.34 -29.50 -7.37
N PRO A 209 12.46 -30.20 -7.53
CA PRO A 209 13.48 -30.33 -6.48
C PRO A 209 14.12 -28.99 -6.09
N ASP A 210 14.09 -28.02 -6.99
CA ASP A 210 14.66 -26.69 -6.75
C ASP A 210 13.63 -25.69 -6.18
N THR A 211 12.39 -26.14 -5.93
CA THR A 211 11.37 -25.30 -5.29
C THR A 211 11.57 -25.32 -3.78
N VAL A 212 11.68 -24.14 -3.17
CA VAL A 212 11.69 -23.96 -1.71
C VAL A 212 10.27 -23.70 -1.24
N PRO A 213 9.61 -24.65 -0.56
CA PRO A 213 8.29 -24.42 0.03
C PRO A 213 8.43 -23.57 1.30
N LEU A 214 7.50 -22.63 1.46
CA LEU A 214 7.38 -21.76 2.63
C LEU A 214 6.16 -22.18 3.43
N GLN A 215 6.35 -22.59 4.68
CA GLN A 215 5.27 -22.94 5.59
C GLN A 215 5.67 -22.58 7.02
N TRP A 216 5.39 -21.33 7.41
CA TRP A 216 5.78 -20.78 8.70
C TRP A 216 4.62 -20.13 9.42
N GLY A 217 4.59 -20.30 10.73
CA GLY A 217 3.59 -19.70 11.60
C GLY A 217 2.21 -20.33 11.50
N THR A 218 1.31 -19.83 12.34
CA THR A 218 -0.08 -20.25 12.37
C THR A 218 -0.94 -19.05 12.00
N PRO A 219 -1.47 -18.98 10.77
CA PRO A 219 -2.38 -17.92 10.40
C PRO A 219 -3.69 -18.08 11.19
N GLY A 220 -4.29 -16.97 11.58
CA GLY A 220 -5.63 -16.94 12.12
C GLY A 220 -6.70 -17.30 11.05
N PRO A 221 -7.97 -17.05 11.33
CA PRO A 221 -9.07 -17.30 10.39
C PRO A 221 -9.08 -16.26 9.26
N VAL A 222 -8.16 -16.42 8.29
CA VAL A 222 -7.97 -15.44 7.19
C VAL A 222 -8.71 -15.87 5.94
N LEU A 223 -8.65 -17.15 5.55
CA LEU A 223 -9.19 -17.62 4.27
C LEU A 223 -10.64 -18.10 4.41
N ALA A 224 -11.53 -17.49 3.63
CA ALA A 224 -12.93 -17.91 3.52
C ALA A 224 -13.07 -19.22 2.74
N ASN A 225 -13.98 -20.07 3.18
CA ASN A 225 -14.36 -21.28 2.47
C ASN A 225 -15.60 -21.04 1.60
N VAL A 226 -15.40 -20.86 0.31
CA VAL A 226 -16.50 -20.62 -0.64
C VAL A 226 -17.48 -21.82 -0.73
N ALA A 227 -17.01 -23.05 -0.48
CA ALA A 227 -17.86 -24.23 -0.48
C ALA A 227 -18.80 -24.27 0.73
N ALA A 228 -18.44 -23.66 1.85
CA ALA A 228 -19.32 -23.57 3.02
C ALA A 228 -20.46 -22.58 2.80
N ALA A 229 -20.17 -21.47 2.09
CA ALA A 229 -21.18 -20.47 1.74
C ALA A 229 -22.22 -20.97 0.72
N ALA A 230 -21.86 -21.97 -0.08
CA ALA A 230 -22.76 -22.59 -1.07
C ALA A 230 -23.70 -23.65 -0.47
N ARG A 231 -23.54 -24.02 0.82
CA ARG A 231 -24.46 -24.96 1.46
C ARG A 231 -25.81 -24.29 1.66
N PRO A 232 -26.92 -24.92 1.24
CA PRO A 232 -28.23 -24.45 1.63
C PRO A 232 -28.29 -24.44 3.17
N HIS A 233 -28.66 -23.29 3.73
CA HIS A 233 -29.02 -23.26 5.14
C HIS A 233 -30.08 -24.32 5.35
N PRO A 234 -29.98 -25.21 6.36
CA PRO A 234 -31.08 -26.06 6.73
C PRO A 234 -32.27 -25.11 6.94
N GLN A 235 -33.27 -25.24 6.06
CA GLN A 235 -34.51 -24.52 6.28
C GLN A 235 -34.96 -24.90 7.67
N PRO A 236 -35.33 -23.95 8.55
CA PRO A 236 -35.98 -24.32 9.79
C PRO A 236 -37.17 -25.21 9.40
N GLU A 237 -37.22 -26.40 9.97
CA GLU A 237 -38.35 -27.30 9.74
C GLU A 237 -39.62 -26.49 9.86
N PRO A 238 -40.57 -26.64 8.91
CA PRO A 238 -41.84 -25.94 9.00
C PRO A 238 -42.39 -26.23 10.39
N TRP A 239 -42.57 -25.18 11.19
CA TRP A 239 -43.17 -25.28 12.51
C TRP A 239 -44.40 -26.18 12.42
N ALA A 240 -44.31 -27.37 12.98
CA ALA A 240 -45.50 -28.19 13.25
C ALA A 240 -46.39 -27.34 14.16
N PRO A 241 -47.66 -27.14 13.80
CA PRO A 241 -48.57 -26.39 14.65
C PRO A 241 -48.55 -26.99 16.06
N ALA A 242 -48.16 -26.19 17.05
CA ALA A 242 -48.23 -26.59 18.44
C ALA A 242 -49.66 -26.97 18.76
N GLU A 243 -49.88 -28.13 19.34
CA GLU A 243 -51.20 -28.51 19.88
C GLU A 243 -51.73 -27.38 20.76
N PRO A 244 -53.02 -27.03 20.64
CA PRO A 244 -53.58 -25.92 21.42
C PRO A 244 -53.48 -26.22 22.91
N ALA A 245 -52.79 -25.40 23.62
CA ALA A 245 -52.71 -25.44 25.08
C ALA A 245 -54.11 -25.28 25.69
N PRO A 246 -54.44 -26.01 26.80
CA PRO A 246 -55.73 -25.90 27.44
C PRO A 246 -56.03 -24.46 27.88
N PRO A 247 -57.29 -24.03 27.84
CA PRO A 247 -57.66 -22.66 28.10
C PRO A 247 -57.31 -22.23 29.52
N GLN A 248 -56.40 -21.24 29.62
CA GLN A 248 -56.08 -20.57 30.86
C GLN A 248 -57.25 -19.65 31.22
N GLN A 249 -57.74 -19.75 32.46
CA GLN A 249 -58.76 -18.89 33.02
C GLN A 249 -58.28 -17.43 33.03
N PRO A 250 -59.15 -16.49 32.70
CA PRO A 250 -58.77 -15.06 32.67
C PRO A 250 -58.41 -14.56 34.08
N ALA A 251 -57.17 -14.17 34.25
CA ALA A 251 -56.75 -13.41 35.42
C ALA A 251 -57.44 -12.02 35.41
N SER A 252 -58.09 -11.71 36.50
CA SER A 252 -58.79 -10.46 36.73
C SER A 252 -57.94 -9.23 36.39
N LEU A 253 -58.45 -8.42 35.48
CA LEU A 253 -57.90 -7.14 35.14
C LEU A 253 -57.89 -6.19 36.37
N ARG A 254 -56.73 -5.96 36.97
CA ARG A 254 -56.57 -4.79 37.84
C ARG A 254 -56.57 -3.54 36.94
N GLN A 255 -57.48 -2.66 37.17
CA GLN A 255 -57.51 -1.33 36.58
C GLN A 255 -56.22 -0.59 36.99
N PRO A 256 -55.52 0.08 36.07
CA PRO A 256 -54.43 0.97 36.43
C PRO A 256 -54.98 2.22 37.12
N GLU A 257 -54.37 2.57 38.23
CA GLU A 257 -54.52 3.82 38.95
C GLU A 257 -54.08 4.99 38.05
N PRO A 258 -54.78 6.12 38.02
CA PRO A 258 -54.44 7.25 37.16
C PRO A 258 -53.10 7.88 37.61
N GLU A 259 -52.16 7.98 36.69
CA GLU A 259 -50.94 8.74 36.84
C GLU A 259 -51.24 10.23 37.10
N PRO A 260 -50.52 10.91 38.02
CA PRO A 260 -50.71 12.33 38.25
C PRO A 260 -50.19 13.15 37.06
N GLU A 261 -50.97 14.13 36.63
CA GLU A 261 -50.61 15.08 35.59
C GLU A 261 -49.27 15.79 35.89
N PRO A 262 -48.36 15.88 34.95
CA PRO A 262 -47.11 16.63 35.13
C PRO A 262 -47.39 18.13 35.15
N ALA A 263 -46.87 18.81 36.17
CA ALA A 263 -46.89 20.27 36.28
C ALA A 263 -46.22 20.94 35.08
N PRO A 264 -46.67 22.12 34.66
CA PRO A 264 -46.11 22.84 33.52
C PRO A 264 -44.67 23.26 33.82
N VAL A 265 -43.73 22.71 33.01
CA VAL A 265 -42.32 23.08 33.02
C VAL A 265 -42.19 24.40 32.26
N LEU A 266 -41.80 25.46 32.95
CA LEU A 266 -41.36 26.72 32.35
C LEU A 266 -40.11 26.46 31.48
N PRO A 267 -40.01 27.07 30.28
CA PRO A 267 -38.80 26.91 29.45
C PRO A 267 -37.60 27.52 30.19
N PRO A 268 -36.43 26.81 30.19
CA PRO A 268 -35.23 27.38 30.77
C PRO A 268 -34.74 28.56 29.93
N ASP A 269 -34.31 29.59 30.65
CA ASP A 269 -33.60 30.76 30.12
C ASP A 269 -32.47 30.36 29.18
N PRO A 270 -32.26 30.97 27.99
CA PRO A 270 -31.17 30.68 27.13
C PRO A 270 -29.86 31.16 27.77
N GLY A 271 -29.19 30.25 28.48
CA GLY A 271 -27.81 30.48 28.92
C GLY A 271 -26.88 30.68 27.73
N PRO A 272 -25.71 31.33 27.93
CA PRO A 272 -24.79 31.63 26.85
C PRO A 272 -24.42 30.33 26.11
N ALA A 273 -24.52 30.37 24.78
CA ALA A 273 -24.19 29.25 23.91
C ALA A 273 -22.81 28.69 24.27
N PRO A 274 -22.68 27.38 24.48
CA PRO A 274 -21.35 26.78 24.66
C PRO A 274 -20.52 27.09 23.44
N ALA A 275 -19.34 27.66 23.68
CA ALA A 275 -18.33 27.85 22.63
C ALA A 275 -18.20 26.55 21.85
N ALA A 276 -18.39 26.64 20.54
CA ALA A 276 -18.27 25.50 19.64
C ALA A 276 -16.96 24.79 19.93
N VAL A 277 -17.04 23.57 20.44
CA VAL A 277 -15.88 22.67 20.50
C VAL A 277 -15.43 22.50 19.07
N PRO A 278 -14.18 22.87 18.71
CA PRO A 278 -13.72 22.67 17.35
C PRO A 278 -13.87 21.18 17.01
N ALA A 279 -14.52 20.91 15.87
CA ALA A 279 -14.66 19.56 15.37
C ALA A 279 -13.27 18.89 15.34
N PRO A 280 -13.15 17.60 15.67
CA PRO A 280 -11.88 16.90 15.59
C PRO A 280 -11.34 17.07 14.19
N VAL A 281 -10.12 17.60 14.11
CA VAL A 281 -9.41 17.81 12.87
C VAL A 281 -9.16 16.43 12.26
N PRO A 282 -9.59 16.11 11.03
CA PRO A 282 -9.26 14.82 10.41
C PRO A 282 -7.74 14.66 10.39
N ALA A 283 -7.26 13.50 10.83
CA ALA A 283 -5.86 13.20 10.83
C ALA A 283 -5.32 13.28 9.39
N GLN A 284 -4.05 13.63 9.20
CA GLN A 284 -3.42 13.72 7.87
C GLN A 284 -3.61 12.43 7.06
N ASP A 285 -3.59 11.29 7.76
CA ASP A 285 -3.76 9.95 7.17
C ASP A 285 -5.15 9.73 6.55
N ASP A 286 -6.17 10.48 6.95
CA ASP A 286 -7.54 10.35 6.41
C ASP A 286 -7.72 11.03 5.03
N LEU A 287 -6.88 12.00 4.67
CA LEU A 287 -6.98 12.76 3.42
C LEU A 287 -6.23 12.12 2.26
N LEU A 288 -5.10 11.47 2.52
CA LEU A 288 -4.23 10.91 1.48
C LEU A 288 -4.89 9.88 0.57
N PRO A 289 -5.71 8.92 1.06
CA PRO A 289 -6.38 7.97 0.19
C PRO A 289 -7.35 8.62 -0.81
N GLY A 290 -8.08 9.63 -0.36
CA GLY A 290 -8.99 10.41 -1.21
C GLY A 290 -8.26 11.19 -2.30
N ILE A 291 -7.13 11.80 -1.95
CA ILE A 291 -6.26 12.53 -2.87
C ILE A 291 -5.71 11.61 -3.95
N LEU A 292 -5.17 10.45 -3.55
CA LEU A 292 -4.62 9.46 -4.47
C LEU A 292 -5.71 8.89 -5.40
N ALA A 293 -6.89 8.58 -4.87
CA ALA A 293 -8.02 8.10 -5.66
C ALA A 293 -8.46 9.14 -6.71
N ALA A 294 -8.52 10.42 -6.36
CA ALA A 294 -8.83 11.50 -7.28
C ALA A 294 -7.74 11.65 -8.36
N ALA A 295 -6.46 11.60 -7.99
CA ALA A 295 -5.34 11.69 -8.91
C ALA A 295 -5.31 10.52 -9.92
N HIS A 296 -5.48 9.28 -9.46
CA HIS A 296 -5.53 8.09 -10.32
C HIS A 296 -6.76 8.08 -11.25
N ALA A 297 -7.85 8.71 -10.84
CA ALA A 297 -9.03 8.89 -11.69
C ALA A 297 -8.87 10.05 -12.70
N GLY A 298 -7.69 10.68 -12.80
CA GLY A 298 -7.42 11.81 -13.68
C GLY A 298 -7.99 13.14 -13.19
N ARG A 299 -8.60 13.19 -11.99
CA ARG A 299 -9.13 14.42 -11.39
C ARG A 299 -8.05 15.20 -10.66
N HIS A 300 -6.98 15.56 -11.40
CA HIS A 300 -5.78 16.19 -10.82
C HIS A 300 -6.06 17.52 -10.10
N ASN A 301 -6.99 18.32 -10.60
CA ASN A 301 -7.37 19.59 -9.96
C ASN A 301 -8.04 19.38 -8.60
N GLU A 302 -8.89 18.35 -8.49
CA GLU A 302 -9.54 17.97 -7.23
C GLU A 302 -8.50 17.47 -6.22
N ALA A 303 -7.63 16.55 -6.64
CA ALA A 303 -6.53 16.06 -5.81
C ALA A 303 -5.61 17.19 -5.32
N ALA A 304 -5.27 18.14 -6.21
CA ALA A 304 -4.44 19.29 -5.86
C ALA A 304 -5.14 20.22 -4.85
N ALA A 305 -6.44 20.44 -4.99
CA ALA A 305 -7.23 21.25 -4.05
C ALA A 305 -7.30 20.59 -2.66
N MET A 306 -7.52 19.28 -2.59
CA MET A 306 -7.51 18.51 -1.34
C MET A 306 -6.13 18.56 -0.66
N ALA A 307 -5.05 18.39 -1.42
CA ALA A 307 -3.70 18.46 -0.89
C ALA A 307 -3.34 19.88 -0.39
N ALA A 308 -3.79 20.93 -1.09
CA ALA A 308 -3.62 22.31 -0.64
C ALA A 308 -4.38 22.59 0.67
N ALA A 309 -5.57 22.03 0.84
CA ALA A 309 -6.33 22.15 2.09
C ALA A 309 -5.60 21.45 3.25
N GLY A 310 -5.03 20.26 3.01
CA GLY A 310 -4.19 19.54 3.99
C GLY A 310 -2.94 20.34 4.39
N GLU A 311 -2.27 20.95 3.42
CA GLU A 311 -1.10 21.84 3.67
C GLU A 311 -1.50 23.04 4.53
N GLN A 312 -2.60 23.74 4.21
CA GLN A 312 -3.08 24.86 4.98
C GLN A 312 -3.42 24.48 6.42
N GLN A 313 -3.95 23.29 6.61
CA GLN A 313 -4.25 22.75 7.93
C GLN A 313 -2.96 22.44 8.70
N ALA A 314 -1.98 21.78 8.08
CA ALA A 314 -0.69 21.49 8.68
C ALA A 314 0.07 22.77 9.06
N LEU A 315 0.06 23.78 8.19
CA LEU A 315 0.66 25.10 8.46
C LEU A 315 0.05 25.77 9.68
N ARG A 316 -1.28 25.69 9.87
CA ARG A 316 -1.96 26.29 11.03
C ARG A 316 -1.67 25.57 12.33
N HIS A 317 -1.54 24.24 12.31
CA HIS A 317 -1.37 23.45 13.52
C HIS A 317 0.09 23.27 13.94
N TYR A 318 0.99 23.08 12.97
CA TYR A 318 2.37 22.68 13.24
C TYR A 318 3.37 23.75 12.82
N GLY A 319 2.95 24.76 12.04
CA GLY A 319 3.80 25.83 11.55
C GLY A 319 4.51 25.50 10.22
N PRO A 320 5.13 26.52 9.57
CA PRO A 320 5.70 26.39 8.23
C PRO A 320 6.95 25.50 8.15
N ASP A 321 7.70 25.39 9.23
CA ASP A 321 8.96 24.62 9.26
C ASP A 321 8.77 23.19 9.76
N SER A 322 7.50 22.76 9.96
CA SER A 322 7.19 21.43 10.47
C SER A 322 7.38 20.35 9.40
N PRO A 323 7.75 19.12 9.80
CA PRO A 323 7.78 17.97 8.90
C PRO A 323 6.43 17.71 8.23
N GLU A 324 5.33 17.95 8.96
CA GLU A 324 3.96 17.75 8.51
C GLU A 324 3.59 18.71 7.37
N ALA A 325 3.95 19.98 7.48
CA ALA A 325 3.77 20.94 6.39
C ALA A 325 4.64 20.57 5.17
N GLY A 326 5.89 20.15 5.42
CA GLY A 326 6.81 19.68 4.37
C GLY A 326 6.26 18.48 3.59
N LEU A 327 5.60 17.53 4.25
CA LEU A 327 4.96 16.36 3.62
C LEU A 327 3.93 16.79 2.57
N TRP A 328 3.10 17.77 2.88
CA TRP A 328 2.09 18.25 1.95
C TRP A 328 2.67 18.94 0.71
N VAL A 329 3.81 19.62 0.85
CA VAL A 329 4.56 20.17 -0.30
C VAL A 329 5.01 19.03 -1.21
N GLU A 330 5.51 17.93 -0.66
CA GLU A 330 5.92 16.74 -1.42
C GLU A 330 4.74 16.05 -2.11
N VAL A 331 3.60 15.89 -1.43
CA VAL A 331 2.36 15.36 -2.03
C VAL A 331 1.92 16.21 -3.23
N ARG A 332 1.93 17.53 -3.09
CA ARG A 332 1.60 18.44 -4.20
C ARG A 332 2.59 18.37 -5.35
N ALA A 333 3.87 18.16 -5.06
CA ALA A 333 4.88 17.97 -6.10
C ALA A 333 4.64 16.69 -6.91
N ASP A 334 4.29 15.59 -6.26
CA ASP A 334 3.95 14.34 -6.96
C ASP A 334 2.65 14.48 -7.76
N LEU A 335 1.64 15.15 -7.23
CA LEU A 335 0.39 15.41 -7.96
C LEU A 335 0.63 16.25 -9.23
N ALA A 336 1.48 17.29 -9.14
CA ALA A 336 1.87 18.09 -10.30
C ALA A 336 2.58 17.24 -11.37
N ARG A 337 3.50 16.36 -10.94
CA ARG A 337 4.18 15.40 -11.82
C ARG A 337 3.19 14.44 -12.50
N MET A 338 2.23 13.89 -11.74
CA MET A 338 1.18 13.01 -12.27
C MET A 338 0.28 13.73 -13.29
N ALA A 339 0.03 15.01 -13.09
CA ALA A 339 -0.71 15.87 -14.03
C ALA A 339 0.12 16.26 -15.27
N GLY A 340 1.41 15.92 -15.34
CA GLY A 340 2.32 16.31 -16.42
C GLY A 340 2.89 17.72 -16.29
N ASP A 341 2.57 18.45 -15.23
CA ASP A 341 3.16 19.77 -14.93
C ASP A 341 4.51 19.61 -14.25
N HIS A 342 5.52 19.24 -15.05
CA HIS A 342 6.87 19.03 -14.58
C HIS A 342 7.55 20.31 -14.05
N SER A 343 7.18 21.48 -14.57
CA SER A 343 7.75 22.74 -14.09
C SER A 343 7.27 23.03 -12.66
N ARG A 344 6.00 22.89 -12.41
CA ARG A 344 5.42 23.04 -11.07
C ARG A 344 5.94 22.00 -10.09
N ALA A 345 6.04 20.73 -10.55
CA ALA A 345 6.62 19.66 -9.75
C ALA A 345 8.07 19.96 -9.33
N ALA A 346 8.90 20.48 -10.27
CA ALA A 346 10.28 20.86 -9.98
C ALA A 346 10.35 21.97 -8.92
N GLU A 347 9.53 23.03 -9.02
CA GLU A 347 9.45 24.11 -8.03
C GLU A 347 9.12 23.59 -6.62
N LEU A 348 8.11 22.74 -6.53
CA LEU A 348 7.67 22.16 -5.25
C LEU A 348 8.73 21.21 -4.65
N TRP A 349 9.35 20.37 -5.48
CA TRP A 349 10.44 19.51 -5.02
C TRP A 349 11.69 20.30 -4.59
N MET A 350 12.02 21.42 -5.24
CA MET A 350 13.08 22.32 -4.80
C MET A 350 12.76 22.96 -3.44
N THR A 351 11.50 23.34 -3.24
CA THR A 351 11.00 23.89 -1.96
C THR A 351 11.14 22.85 -0.85
N ALA A 352 10.70 21.61 -1.10
CA ALA A 352 10.82 20.50 -0.14
C ALA A 352 12.30 20.21 0.20
N ALA A 353 13.18 20.15 -0.80
CA ALA A 353 14.60 19.93 -0.61
C ALA A 353 15.24 21.05 0.22
N ALA A 354 14.93 22.31 -0.09
CA ALA A 354 15.46 23.48 0.65
C ALA A 354 15.02 23.45 2.12
N ALA A 355 13.76 23.14 2.40
CA ALA A 355 13.25 23.04 3.77
C ALA A 355 13.93 21.89 4.54
N ARG A 356 14.14 20.73 3.91
CA ARG A 356 14.88 19.61 4.51
C ARG A 356 16.35 19.94 4.74
N PHE A 357 17.02 20.63 3.81
CA PHE A 357 18.38 21.12 4.01
C PHE A 357 18.51 22.09 5.19
N GLY A 358 17.48 22.89 5.43
CA GLY A 358 17.43 23.79 6.61
C GLY A 358 17.34 23.03 7.93
N ARG A 359 16.62 21.90 7.97
CA ARG A 359 16.41 21.12 9.19
C ARG A 359 17.51 20.08 9.45
N SER A 360 17.93 19.36 8.43
CA SER A 360 18.77 18.15 8.58
C SER A 360 20.13 18.26 7.87
N GLY A 361 20.36 19.35 7.15
CA GLY A 361 21.60 19.59 6.40
C GLY A 361 21.65 18.95 5.01
N PRO A 362 22.69 19.28 4.20
CA PRO A 362 22.77 18.90 2.79
C PRO A 362 23.20 17.45 2.53
N VAL A 363 23.60 16.71 3.57
CA VAL A 363 23.93 15.27 3.51
C VAL A 363 22.78 14.37 3.87
N ASP A 364 21.63 14.93 4.24
CA ASP A 364 20.42 14.18 4.56
C ASP A 364 19.88 13.42 3.34
N GLY A 365 19.62 12.14 3.51
CA GLY A 365 19.22 11.25 2.42
C GLY A 365 17.88 11.64 1.78
N GLU A 366 16.92 12.09 2.59
CA GLU A 366 15.61 12.52 2.16
C GLU A 366 15.64 13.85 1.42
N ALA A 367 16.45 14.80 1.93
CA ALA A 367 16.68 16.06 1.25
C ALA A 367 17.33 15.87 -0.12
N LEU A 368 18.30 14.96 -0.21
CA LEU A 368 18.94 14.59 -1.47
C LEU A 368 17.96 13.87 -2.42
N ALA A 369 17.06 13.03 -1.90
CA ALA A 369 16.04 12.38 -2.71
C ALA A 369 15.05 13.39 -3.29
N ALA A 370 14.59 14.37 -2.49
CA ALA A 370 13.74 15.46 -2.97
C ALA A 370 14.44 16.29 -4.06
N LEU A 371 15.73 16.62 -3.88
CA LEU A 371 16.51 17.36 -4.87
C LEU A 371 16.70 16.58 -6.18
N LYS A 372 16.88 15.25 -6.13
CA LYS A 372 16.95 14.40 -7.32
C LYS A 372 15.62 14.38 -8.08
N ARG A 373 14.49 14.35 -7.37
CA ARG A 373 13.14 14.45 -7.98
C ARG A 373 12.95 15.82 -8.63
N ALA A 374 13.41 16.92 -7.98
CA ALA A 374 13.40 18.23 -8.57
C ALA A 374 14.21 18.29 -9.87
N HIS A 375 15.40 17.70 -9.88
CA HIS A 375 16.26 17.63 -11.06
C HIS A 375 15.62 16.85 -12.21
N TYR A 376 15.01 15.70 -11.90
CA TYR A 376 14.27 14.92 -12.89
C TYR A 376 13.11 15.72 -13.50
N CYS A 377 12.29 16.38 -12.68
CA CYS A 377 11.18 17.20 -13.16
C CYS A 377 11.69 18.40 -13.98
N TRP A 378 12.80 19.02 -13.57
CA TRP A 378 13.44 20.08 -14.32
C TRP A 378 13.86 19.64 -15.74
N GLN A 379 14.45 18.47 -15.91
CA GLN A 379 14.81 17.92 -17.21
C GLN A 379 13.60 17.74 -18.15
N HIS A 380 12.40 17.62 -17.59
CA HIS A 380 11.17 17.43 -18.34
C HIS A 380 10.30 18.71 -18.40
N SER A 381 10.82 19.86 -17.93
CA SER A 381 10.06 21.12 -17.86
C SER A 381 10.01 21.89 -19.19
N GLY A 382 10.64 21.38 -20.28
CA GLY A 382 10.66 22.03 -21.58
C GLY A 382 11.20 23.47 -21.50
N ASP A 383 10.47 24.42 -22.07
CA ASP A 383 10.87 25.84 -22.13
C ASP A 383 11.04 26.51 -20.74
N GLN A 384 10.45 25.93 -19.70
CA GLN A 384 10.58 26.46 -18.34
C GLN A 384 11.88 26.04 -17.63
N ALA A 385 12.63 25.09 -18.20
CA ALA A 385 13.86 24.57 -17.60
C ALA A 385 14.89 25.68 -17.37
N HIS A 386 15.03 26.62 -18.32
CA HIS A 386 15.97 27.75 -18.18
C HIS A 386 15.65 28.63 -16.97
N ARG A 387 14.38 28.93 -16.72
CA ARG A 387 13.92 29.74 -15.58
C ARG A 387 14.21 29.08 -14.24
N LEU A 388 14.08 27.76 -14.17
CA LEU A 388 14.25 26.98 -12.94
C LEU A 388 15.71 26.63 -12.65
N ALA A 389 16.57 26.63 -13.65
CA ALA A 389 17.96 26.19 -13.57
C ALA A 389 18.78 26.93 -12.50
N PRO A 390 18.71 28.27 -12.30
CA PRO A 390 19.51 28.93 -11.28
C PRO A 390 19.19 28.48 -9.86
N ALA A 391 17.90 28.31 -9.53
CA ALA A 391 17.47 27.88 -8.21
C ALA A 391 17.88 26.41 -7.95
N LEU A 392 17.76 25.55 -8.95
CA LEU A 392 18.19 24.16 -8.87
C LEU A 392 19.71 24.02 -8.73
N LEU A 393 20.47 24.85 -9.47
CA LEU A 393 21.94 24.92 -9.36
C LEU A 393 22.37 25.28 -7.95
N ALA A 394 21.79 26.31 -7.37
CA ALA A 394 22.11 26.76 -6.01
C ALA A 394 21.85 25.66 -4.94
N LEU A 395 20.89 24.80 -5.14
CA LEU A 395 20.65 23.66 -4.25
C LEU A 395 21.72 22.57 -4.43
N TRP A 396 22.08 22.24 -5.67
CA TRP A 396 23.11 21.22 -5.94
C TRP A 396 24.51 21.64 -5.48
N GLU A 397 24.82 22.91 -5.52
CA GLU A 397 26.12 23.47 -5.01
C GLU A 397 26.27 23.33 -3.50
N ARG A 398 25.18 23.12 -2.77
CA ARG A 398 25.20 22.84 -1.32
C ARG A 398 25.46 21.37 -1.00
N VAL A 399 25.35 20.48 -1.96
CA VAL A 399 25.46 19.02 -1.76
C VAL A 399 26.89 18.56 -2.01
N PRO A 400 27.56 17.95 -1.02
CA PRO A 400 28.87 17.34 -1.23
C PRO A 400 28.77 16.23 -2.29
N GLY A 401 29.61 16.29 -3.33
CA GLY A 401 29.56 15.34 -4.46
C GLY A 401 28.49 15.67 -5.50
N GLY A 402 27.88 16.86 -5.45
CA GLY A 402 26.86 17.32 -6.39
C GLY A 402 27.39 17.92 -7.69
N GLU A 403 28.73 17.96 -7.89
CA GLU A 403 29.40 18.67 -8.99
C GLU A 403 28.94 18.21 -10.37
N GLY A 404 28.64 16.90 -10.53
CA GLY A 404 28.16 16.38 -11.81
C GLY A 404 26.78 16.91 -12.20
N ALA A 405 25.85 16.98 -11.25
CA ALA A 405 24.51 17.53 -11.48
C ALA A 405 24.58 19.05 -11.69
N ALA A 406 25.38 19.76 -10.90
CA ALA A 406 25.60 21.19 -11.06
C ALA A 406 26.25 21.52 -12.43
N GLY A 407 27.20 20.70 -12.88
CA GLY A 407 27.83 20.81 -14.20
C GLY A 407 26.84 20.69 -15.35
N HIS A 408 25.91 19.73 -15.26
CA HIS A 408 24.86 19.55 -16.24
C HIS A 408 23.91 20.77 -16.34
N ILE A 409 23.54 21.34 -15.20
CA ILE A 409 22.69 22.53 -15.16
C ILE A 409 23.42 23.77 -15.71
N ARG A 410 24.70 23.95 -15.40
CA ARG A 410 25.52 25.07 -15.97
C ARG A 410 25.65 24.96 -17.47
N ALA A 411 25.89 23.74 -18.02
CA ALA A 411 25.94 23.53 -19.46
C ALA A 411 24.61 23.89 -20.13
N HIS A 412 23.47 23.56 -19.52
CA HIS A 412 22.16 23.95 -20.01
C HIS A 412 21.97 25.47 -20.05
N LEU A 413 22.41 26.18 -19.03
CA LEU A 413 22.35 27.66 -18.96
C LEU A 413 23.23 28.32 -20.07
N GLN A 414 24.45 27.81 -20.26
CA GLN A 414 25.37 28.34 -21.30
C GLN A 414 24.83 28.11 -22.72
N GLY A 415 24.30 26.92 -23.02
CA GLY A 415 23.73 26.63 -24.32
C GLY A 415 22.48 27.48 -24.63
N ALA A 416 21.74 27.93 -23.61
CA ALA A 416 20.59 28.79 -23.79
C ALA A 416 21.02 30.25 -24.07
N GLU A 417 22.11 30.72 -23.48
CA GLU A 417 22.69 32.05 -23.75
C GLU A 417 23.24 32.15 -25.17
N GLU A 418 23.89 31.09 -25.66
CA GLU A 418 24.43 31.05 -27.04
C GLU A 418 23.34 31.05 -28.11
N ASN A 419 22.15 30.51 -27.80
CA ASN A 419 21.02 30.46 -28.71
C ASN A 419 20.04 31.66 -28.58
N ALA A 420 20.30 32.60 -27.71
CA ALA A 420 19.47 33.79 -27.58
C ALA A 420 19.68 34.74 -28.80
N PRO A 421 18.61 35.22 -29.46
CA PRO A 421 18.74 36.14 -30.57
C PRO A 421 19.42 37.44 -30.09
N PRO A 422 20.30 38.06 -30.91
CA PRO A 422 20.99 39.26 -30.51
C PRO A 422 20.00 40.37 -30.17
N THR A 423 20.08 40.90 -28.97
CA THR A 423 19.25 42.03 -28.51
C THR A 423 19.57 43.26 -29.40
N VAL A 424 18.64 43.60 -30.26
CA VAL A 424 18.74 44.84 -31.08
C VAL A 424 18.59 46.00 -30.08
N ALA A 425 19.71 46.65 -29.76
CA ALA A 425 19.71 47.91 -29.03
C ALA A 425 18.97 48.96 -29.85
N ARG A 426 17.90 49.50 -29.32
CA ARG A 426 17.23 50.71 -29.82
C ARG A 426 17.86 51.97 -29.27
#